data_c1bdc71eae858f1da7314eae7026710a
#
_entry.id   c1bdc71eae858f1da7314eae7026710a
#
_cell.length_a   1.000
_cell.length_b   1.000
_cell.length_c   1.000
_cell.angle_alpha   90.00
_cell.angle_beta   90.00
_cell.angle_gamma   90.00
#
_symmetry.space_group_name_H-M   'P 1'
#
loop_
_entity.id
_entity.type
_entity.pdbx_description
1 polymer ?
#
loop_
_entity_poly.entity_id
_entity_poly.type
_entity_poly.pdbx_seq_one_letter_code
_entity_poly.pdbx_strand_id
1 'polypeptide(L)'
;MSVRILPLLMLSALLFAACEERNTGGQRHAPVPPDSVLAPLLRSTDEYALSQLPTVELRHGTETISLNLEGLLAWDTRAVGSITARVSGRIQKLHVRSMFGKVTKGQAIAEIYSPELATAQENLLFILKQDPGNSSLIAAARSKLLLLGMTEGQLKRITDQGTIDPTVTIVSAYSGRAIDPGMEIPGRTTSTSGLQPTAALALKEGDYVAKGATLMSIADDRKIWALIKIPPAQSDVLASGDSITIVTPAGSGHSVRARIGSIEPFFREGEWNLTARVPLDNSTLGLPVGMPVHASAKRKVKDADWLPRSAVVSLGTEQVVFVAADAGFTARSVQVGVRSDSLVQVLGGIKPAERVAANGQFLMDSESFIQTTP
;
A
#
# COMPACT_ATOMS: atom_id res chain seq x y z
N MET A 1 50.36 29.68 4.37
CA MET A 1 50.88 30.50 5.51
C MET A 1 50.78 29.63 6.75
N SER A 2 51.94 29.25 7.24
CA SER A 2 52.17 28.40 8.42
C SER A 2 51.91 29.18 9.71
N VAL A 3 51.32 28.53 10.71
CA VAL A 3 51.72 28.76 12.11
C VAL A 3 51.54 27.48 12.90
N ARG A 4 52.64 26.91 13.28
CA ARG A 4 52.89 25.94 14.33
C ARG A 4 52.77 26.63 15.69
N ILE A 5 52.25 25.96 16.72
CA ILE A 5 52.76 26.08 18.10
C ILE A 5 52.51 24.78 18.86
N LEU A 6 53.55 24.16 19.28
CA LEU A 6 53.82 23.09 20.24
C LEU A 6 54.40 23.77 21.49
N PRO A 7 54.74 23.12 22.62
CA PRO A 7 53.97 22.38 23.64
C PRO A 7 54.15 23.01 25.05
N LEU A 8 53.46 22.51 26.06
CA LEU A 8 53.96 22.69 27.44
C LEU A 8 53.71 21.45 28.30
N LEU A 9 54.82 20.75 28.55
CA LEU A 9 55.06 19.77 29.61
C LEU A 9 55.27 20.50 30.94
N MET A 10 54.64 20.02 32.03
CA MET A 10 55.13 20.04 33.43
C MET A 10 54.27 19.11 34.22
N LEU A 11 54.71 17.91 34.57
CA LEU A 11 55.59 17.51 35.70
C LEU A 11 55.05 17.98 37.06
N SER A 12 54.36 17.12 37.79
CA SER A 12 54.46 17.11 39.28
C SER A 12 54.25 15.69 39.79
N ALA A 13 55.37 15.17 40.21
CA ALA A 13 55.51 13.90 40.94
C ALA A 13 55.29 14.14 42.46
N LEU A 14 55.08 13.04 43.19
CA LEU A 14 55.23 12.84 44.62
C LEU A 14 54.05 13.23 45.54
N LEU A 15 53.35 12.17 46.03
CA LEU A 15 53.44 11.80 47.45
C LEU A 15 52.82 10.42 47.67
N PHE A 16 53.66 9.40 47.81
CA PHE A 16 53.30 8.13 48.44
C PHE A 16 53.18 8.34 49.96
N ALA A 17 52.00 8.03 50.51
CA ALA A 17 51.87 7.77 51.93
C ALA A 17 51.35 6.34 52.09
N ALA A 18 52.22 5.47 52.53
CA ALA A 18 51.93 4.11 52.93
C ALA A 18 51.04 4.15 54.20
N CYS A 19 49.87 3.50 54.14
CA CYS A 19 49.20 3.03 55.33
C CYS A 19 49.31 1.51 55.36
N GLU A 20 50.13 1.08 56.33
CA GLU A 20 50.28 -0.29 56.75
C GLU A 20 49.09 -0.66 57.63
N GLU A 21 48.14 -1.44 57.06
CA GLU A 21 47.05 -1.97 57.86
C GLU A 21 47.43 -3.27 58.59
N ARG A 22 47.38 -3.20 59.87
CA ARG A 22 47.56 -4.28 60.79
C ARG A 22 46.58 -5.42 60.54
N ASN A 23 47.11 -6.55 60.18
CA ASN A 23 46.44 -7.84 60.11
C ASN A 23 46.00 -8.28 61.51
N THR A 24 44.70 -8.02 61.85
CA THR A 24 44.04 -8.64 63.01
C THR A 24 43.30 -9.87 62.52
N GLY A 25 43.69 -11.03 63.06
CA GLY A 25 43.20 -12.36 62.72
C GLY A 25 41.67 -12.45 62.66
N GLY A 26 41.14 -12.54 61.45
CA GLY A 26 39.79 -12.98 61.24
C GLY A 26 39.67 -14.48 61.39
N GLN A 27 38.93 -14.90 62.38
CA GLN A 27 38.50 -16.27 62.55
C GLN A 27 37.86 -16.75 61.23
N ARG A 28 38.47 -17.73 60.60
CA ARG A 28 37.86 -18.50 59.53
C ARG A 28 36.63 -19.21 60.12
N HIS A 29 35.43 -18.67 59.88
CA HIS A 29 34.22 -19.45 60.04
C HIS A 29 34.32 -20.62 59.07
N ALA A 30 34.40 -21.82 59.61
CA ALA A 30 34.20 -23.03 58.80
C ALA A 30 32.78 -22.92 58.16
N PRO A 31 32.63 -23.30 56.89
CA PRO A 31 31.32 -23.33 56.28
C PRO A 31 30.44 -24.29 57.11
N VAL A 32 29.36 -23.77 57.65
CA VAL A 32 28.34 -24.58 58.30
C VAL A 32 27.74 -25.47 57.20
N PRO A 33 27.74 -26.80 57.30
CA PRO A 33 27.11 -27.64 56.32
C PRO A 33 25.62 -27.24 56.26
N PRO A 34 25.07 -27.02 55.08
CA PRO A 34 23.65 -26.64 54.96
C PRO A 34 22.81 -27.75 55.57
N ASP A 35 22.06 -27.40 56.59
CA ASP A 35 21.10 -28.31 57.25
C ASP A 35 20.17 -28.81 56.12
N SER A 36 20.07 -30.11 55.91
CA SER A 36 19.30 -30.71 54.83
C SER A 36 17.82 -30.32 54.84
N VAL A 37 17.35 -29.78 55.96
CA VAL A 37 15.98 -29.26 56.10
C VAL A 37 15.83 -27.84 55.55
N LEU A 38 16.92 -27.05 55.51
CA LEU A 38 16.88 -25.66 55.01
C LEU A 38 17.26 -25.55 53.54
N ALA A 39 17.87 -26.56 52.93
CA ALA A 39 18.24 -26.55 51.53
C ALA A 39 17.06 -26.25 50.56
N PRO A 40 15.84 -26.72 50.79
CA PRO A 40 14.67 -26.36 49.98
C PRO A 40 14.21 -24.91 50.16
N LEU A 41 14.52 -24.30 51.31
CA LEU A 41 14.12 -22.92 51.63
C LEU A 41 15.15 -21.89 51.13
N LEU A 42 16.34 -22.35 50.72
CA LEU A 42 17.42 -21.52 50.17
C LEU A 42 17.43 -21.51 48.63
N ARG A 43 16.45 -22.12 47.97
CA ARG A 43 16.26 -21.94 46.53
C ARG A 43 15.91 -20.47 46.29
N SER A 44 16.51 -19.92 45.21
CA SER A 44 16.20 -18.56 44.81
C SER A 44 14.71 -18.45 44.53
N THR A 45 14.07 -17.38 44.97
CA THR A 45 12.63 -17.13 44.77
C THR A 45 12.27 -17.22 43.28
N ASP A 46 13.19 -16.87 42.43
CA ASP A 46 13.06 -16.92 40.98
C ASP A 46 12.96 -18.35 40.43
N GLU A 47 13.73 -19.31 40.97
CA GLU A 47 13.71 -20.71 40.57
C GLU A 47 12.38 -21.39 40.93
N TYR A 48 11.78 -21.02 42.06
CA TYR A 48 10.45 -21.51 42.50
C TYR A 48 9.33 -20.87 41.66
N ALA A 49 9.41 -19.58 41.35
CA ALA A 49 8.44 -18.88 40.54
C ALA A 49 8.44 -19.42 39.09
N LEU A 50 9.61 -19.71 38.55
CA LEU A 50 9.77 -20.27 37.18
C LEU A 50 9.21 -21.70 37.06
N SER A 51 9.27 -22.52 38.10
CA SER A 51 8.71 -23.87 38.10
C SER A 51 7.18 -23.90 38.10
N GLN A 52 6.52 -22.79 38.42
CA GLN A 52 5.06 -22.66 38.46
C GLN A 52 4.45 -22.06 37.17
N LEU A 53 5.27 -21.67 36.22
CA LEU A 53 4.74 -21.11 34.97
C LEU A 53 3.95 -22.18 34.20
N PRO A 54 2.74 -21.85 33.73
CA PRO A 54 1.96 -22.78 32.91
C PRO A 54 2.69 -23.06 31.61
N THR A 55 2.67 -24.31 31.19
CA THR A 55 3.27 -24.76 29.95
C THR A 55 2.20 -25.21 28.96
N VAL A 56 2.50 -25.07 27.67
CA VAL A 56 1.69 -25.51 26.55
C VAL A 56 2.52 -26.41 25.64
N GLU A 57 1.85 -27.29 24.92
CA GLU A 57 2.43 -28.16 23.90
C GLU A 57 2.03 -27.69 22.51
N LEU A 58 2.78 -28.09 21.49
CA LEU A 58 2.40 -27.89 20.10
C LEU A 58 1.05 -28.58 19.84
N ARG A 59 0.11 -27.83 19.28
CA ARG A 59 -1.16 -28.36 18.83
C ARG A 59 -1.08 -28.58 17.33
N HIS A 60 -1.05 -29.84 16.92
CA HIS A 60 -1.16 -30.21 15.52
C HIS A 60 -2.62 -30.18 15.07
N GLY A 61 -2.91 -29.54 13.95
CA GLY A 61 -4.27 -29.52 13.43
C GLY A 61 -4.54 -28.45 12.38
N THR A 62 -5.80 -28.44 11.95
CA THR A 62 -6.31 -27.42 11.03
C THR A 62 -6.93 -26.27 11.81
N GLU A 63 -6.40 -25.09 11.67
CA GLU A 63 -6.91 -23.89 12.31
C GLU A 63 -7.41 -22.87 11.29
N THR A 64 -8.48 -22.17 11.63
CA THR A 64 -8.98 -21.07 10.83
C THR A 64 -8.41 -19.78 11.39
N ILE A 65 -7.49 -19.19 10.67
CA ILE A 65 -6.90 -17.90 11.02
C ILE A 65 -7.70 -16.76 10.41
N SER A 66 -7.83 -15.68 11.15
CA SER A 66 -8.36 -14.40 10.68
C SER A 66 -7.19 -13.47 10.42
N LEU A 67 -7.09 -12.97 9.19
CA LEU A 67 -6.10 -12.00 8.79
C LEU A 67 -6.76 -10.63 8.80
N ASN A 68 -6.21 -9.70 9.57
CA ASN A 68 -6.64 -8.31 9.59
C ASN A 68 -5.65 -7.50 8.77
N LEU A 69 -6.15 -6.86 7.73
CA LEU A 69 -5.40 -6.16 6.72
C LEU A 69 -5.93 -4.74 6.59
N GLU A 70 -5.08 -3.85 6.13
CA GLU A 70 -5.42 -2.46 5.87
C GLU A 70 -5.31 -2.16 4.38
N GLY A 71 -6.04 -1.16 3.94
CA GLY A 71 -6.00 -0.73 2.56
C GLY A 71 -6.65 0.62 2.33
N LEU A 72 -6.78 0.97 1.08
CA LEU A 72 -7.46 2.20 0.65
C LEU A 72 -8.30 1.94 -0.59
N LEU A 73 -9.34 2.73 -0.77
CA LEU A 73 -10.15 2.72 -1.99
C LEU A 73 -9.44 3.50 -3.10
N ALA A 74 -9.42 2.94 -4.29
CA ALA A 74 -8.80 3.54 -5.47
C ALA A 74 -9.69 3.42 -6.70
N TRP A 75 -9.47 4.26 -7.70
CA TRP A 75 -10.12 4.11 -8.99
C TRP A 75 -9.74 2.78 -9.64
N ASP A 76 -10.71 2.12 -10.27
CA ASP A 76 -10.40 1.02 -11.19
C ASP A 76 -9.71 1.61 -12.44
N THR A 77 -8.42 1.40 -12.59
CA THR A 77 -7.63 1.95 -13.70
C THR A 77 -8.11 1.46 -15.07
N ARG A 78 -8.86 0.35 -15.13
CA ARG A 78 -9.50 -0.16 -16.36
C ARG A 78 -10.75 0.64 -16.73
N ALA A 79 -11.35 1.32 -15.75
CA ALA A 79 -12.55 2.15 -15.91
C ALA A 79 -12.21 3.64 -16.01
N VAL A 80 -10.95 3.98 -16.30
CA VAL A 80 -10.49 5.34 -16.57
C VAL A 80 -10.31 5.52 -18.06
N GLY A 81 -11.07 6.44 -18.63
CA GLY A 81 -10.95 6.82 -20.04
C GLY A 81 -10.27 8.18 -20.20
N SER A 82 -9.41 8.31 -21.22
CA SER A 82 -8.76 9.59 -21.55
C SER A 82 -9.50 10.29 -22.68
N ILE A 83 -9.72 11.58 -22.54
CA ILE A 83 -10.29 12.45 -23.57
C ILE A 83 -9.13 13.23 -24.19
N THR A 84 -8.89 13.03 -25.48
CA THR A 84 -7.78 13.63 -26.20
C THR A 84 -8.27 14.62 -27.26
N ALA A 85 -7.45 15.63 -27.51
CA ALA A 85 -7.69 16.57 -28.60
C ALA A 85 -7.52 15.87 -29.97
N ARG A 86 -8.51 15.99 -30.85
CA ARG A 86 -8.45 15.44 -32.20
C ARG A 86 -7.73 16.36 -33.20
N VAL A 87 -7.67 17.64 -32.87
CA VAL A 87 -7.01 18.68 -33.65
C VAL A 87 -6.08 19.50 -32.77
N SER A 88 -5.07 20.09 -33.35
CA SER A 88 -4.27 21.13 -32.71
C SER A 88 -5.01 22.47 -32.78
N GLY A 89 -4.96 23.23 -31.68
CA GLY A 89 -5.63 24.52 -31.64
C GLY A 89 -5.74 25.13 -30.25
N ARG A 90 -6.44 26.26 -30.20
CA ARG A 90 -6.67 26.99 -28.95
C ARG A 90 -8.02 26.64 -28.36
N ILE A 91 -8.08 26.38 -27.07
CA ILE A 91 -9.32 26.17 -26.34
C ILE A 91 -10.08 27.51 -26.29
N GLN A 92 -11.25 27.55 -26.94
CA GLN A 92 -12.13 28.70 -26.89
C GLN A 92 -13.03 28.66 -25.66
N LYS A 93 -13.55 27.46 -25.36
CA LYS A 93 -14.47 27.28 -24.26
C LYS A 93 -14.25 25.93 -23.57
N LEU A 94 -14.28 25.95 -22.25
CA LEU A 94 -14.17 24.77 -21.42
C LEU A 94 -15.50 24.58 -20.66
N HIS A 95 -16.22 23.51 -20.98
CA HIS A 95 -17.52 23.20 -20.36
C HIS A 95 -17.37 22.50 -19.01
N VAL A 96 -16.31 21.69 -18.85
CA VAL A 96 -15.99 21.03 -17.59
C VAL A 96 -14.78 21.74 -16.99
N ARG A 97 -14.99 22.53 -15.94
CA ARG A 97 -13.99 23.42 -15.33
C ARG A 97 -13.46 22.96 -13.99
N SER A 98 -14.14 22.01 -13.37
CA SER A 98 -13.79 21.54 -12.03
C SER A 98 -13.40 20.07 -12.03
N MET A 99 -12.37 19.75 -11.24
CA MET A 99 -12.04 18.37 -10.91
C MET A 99 -13.21 17.70 -10.16
N PHE A 100 -13.32 16.40 -10.35
CA PHE A 100 -14.36 15.55 -9.77
C PHE A 100 -15.80 15.89 -10.18
N GLY A 101 -15.99 16.85 -11.11
CA GLY A 101 -17.26 17.13 -11.73
C GLY A 101 -17.83 15.89 -12.44
N LYS A 102 -19.14 15.68 -12.33
CA LYS A 102 -19.81 14.57 -13.02
C LYS A 102 -19.87 14.86 -14.51
N VAL A 103 -19.47 13.89 -15.31
CA VAL A 103 -19.48 13.94 -16.77
C VAL A 103 -20.29 12.75 -17.28
N THR A 104 -21.14 12.98 -18.27
CA THR A 104 -21.90 11.94 -18.95
C THR A 104 -21.39 11.70 -20.36
N LYS A 105 -21.56 10.49 -20.85
CA LYS A 105 -21.22 10.17 -22.24
C LYS A 105 -21.99 11.08 -23.21
N GLY A 106 -21.29 11.66 -24.20
CA GLY A 106 -21.85 12.62 -25.15
C GLY A 106 -21.83 14.08 -24.69
N GLN A 107 -21.52 14.35 -23.40
CA GLN A 107 -21.41 15.71 -22.88
C GLN A 107 -20.24 16.46 -23.52
N ALA A 108 -20.46 17.70 -23.91
CA ALA A 108 -19.40 18.59 -24.39
C ALA A 108 -18.39 18.88 -23.27
N ILE A 109 -17.12 18.76 -23.59
CA ILE A 109 -15.98 18.97 -22.70
C ILE A 109 -15.30 20.31 -22.99
N ALA A 110 -14.92 20.52 -24.24
CA ALA A 110 -14.22 21.72 -24.68
C ALA A 110 -14.55 22.02 -26.15
N GLU A 111 -14.43 23.28 -26.50
CA GLU A 111 -14.47 23.76 -27.87
C GLU A 111 -13.06 24.24 -28.26
N ILE A 112 -12.53 23.71 -29.35
CA ILE A 112 -11.18 24.01 -29.83
C ILE A 112 -11.27 24.70 -31.17
N TYR A 113 -10.74 25.91 -31.26
CA TYR A 113 -10.48 26.59 -32.54
C TYR A 113 -9.25 26.00 -33.20
N SER A 114 -9.40 25.50 -34.41
CA SER A 114 -8.30 24.87 -35.15
C SER A 114 -8.11 25.51 -36.54
N PRO A 115 -6.94 26.10 -36.82
CA PRO A 115 -6.60 26.58 -38.15
C PRO A 115 -6.57 25.43 -39.18
N GLU A 116 -6.14 24.24 -38.80
CA GLU A 116 -6.14 23.05 -39.68
C GLU A 116 -7.56 22.71 -40.13
N LEU A 117 -8.52 22.81 -39.19
CA LEU A 117 -9.93 22.56 -39.53
C LEU A 117 -10.49 23.63 -40.47
N ALA A 118 -10.15 24.91 -40.24
CA ALA A 118 -10.54 26.01 -41.12
C ALA A 118 -10.07 25.76 -42.58
N THR A 119 -8.78 25.50 -42.73
CA THR A 119 -8.19 25.24 -44.06
C THR A 119 -8.82 24.02 -44.75
N ALA A 120 -9.12 22.96 -44.00
CA ALA A 120 -9.75 21.75 -44.54
C ALA A 120 -11.21 22.04 -44.99
N GLN A 121 -11.94 22.90 -44.28
CA GLN A 121 -13.29 23.32 -44.70
C GLN A 121 -13.28 24.23 -45.92
N GLU A 122 -12.36 25.21 -45.96
CA GLU A 122 -12.15 26.07 -47.12
C GLU A 122 -11.87 25.22 -48.38
N ASN A 123 -11.02 24.21 -48.24
CA ASN A 123 -10.69 23.30 -49.34
C ASN A 123 -11.93 22.52 -49.81
N LEU A 124 -12.77 22.01 -48.89
CA LEU A 124 -14.02 21.34 -49.30
C LEU A 124 -14.95 22.29 -50.03
N LEU A 125 -15.18 23.50 -49.51
CA LEU A 125 -16.04 24.49 -50.13
C LEU A 125 -15.52 24.93 -51.48
N PHE A 126 -14.19 25.07 -51.63
CA PHE A 126 -13.54 25.36 -52.92
C PHE A 126 -13.78 24.24 -53.95
N ILE A 127 -13.61 22.98 -53.56
CA ILE A 127 -13.85 21.83 -54.47
C ILE A 127 -15.34 21.80 -54.87
N LEU A 128 -16.27 21.98 -53.96
CA LEU A 128 -17.69 22.01 -54.26
C LEU A 128 -18.09 23.12 -55.24
N LYS A 129 -17.36 24.27 -55.19
CA LYS A 129 -17.61 25.42 -56.07
C LYS A 129 -16.95 25.24 -57.44
N GLN A 130 -15.72 24.71 -57.51
CA GLN A 130 -14.94 24.64 -58.74
C GLN A 130 -15.16 23.36 -59.56
N ASP A 131 -15.37 22.23 -58.86
CA ASP A 131 -15.50 20.92 -59.50
C ASP A 131 -16.57 20.05 -58.77
N PRO A 132 -17.84 20.45 -58.87
CA PRO A 132 -18.94 19.78 -58.15
C PRO A 132 -19.20 18.34 -58.66
N GLY A 133 -18.71 18.00 -59.86
CA GLY A 133 -18.83 16.65 -60.45
C GLY A 133 -17.83 15.63 -59.91
N ASN A 134 -16.78 16.06 -59.27
CA ASN A 134 -15.71 15.18 -58.78
C ASN A 134 -16.05 14.54 -57.41
N SER A 135 -16.91 13.54 -57.46
CA SER A 135 -17.40 12.84 -56.27
C SER A 135 -16.28 12.23 -55.43
N SER A 136 -15.19 11.77 -56.07
CA SER A 136 -14.05 11.16 -55.36
C SER A 136 -13.29 12.19 -54.53
N LEU A 137 -13.03 13.38 -55.10
CA LEU A 137 -12.30 14.43 -54.39
C LEU A 137 -13.15 15.03 -53.25
N ILE A 138 -14.44 15.21 -53.51
CA ILE A 138 -15.42 15.65 -52.47
C ILE A 138 -15.46 14.65 -51.35
N ALA A 139 -15.58 13.35 -51.65
CA ALA A 139 -15.60 12.29 -50.62
C ALA A 139 -14.31 12.26 -49.79
N ALA A 140 -13.16 12.44 -50.43
CA ALA A 140 -11.87 12.52 -49.71
C ALA A 140 -11.80 13.73 -48.75
N ALA A 141 -12.22 14.92 -49.23
CA ALA A 141 -12.25 16.13 -48.41
C ALA A 141 -13.23 16.01 -47.22
N ARG A 142 -14.41 15.43 -47.44
CA ARG A 142 -15.40 15.13 -46.38
C ARG A 142 -14.81 14.17 -45.35
N SER A 143 -14.19 13.06 -45.79
CA SER A 143 -13.55 12.08 -44.91
C SER A 143 -12.46 12.71 -44.05
N LYS A 144 -11.67 13.62 -44.59
CA LYS A 144 -10.66 14.36 -43.83
C LYS A 144 -11.31 15.18 -42.70
N LEU A 145 -12.41 15.87 -42.97
CA LEU A 145 -13.12 16.68 -41.93
C LEU A 145 -13.73 15.81 -40.84
N LEU A 146 -14.28 14.65 -41.18
CA LEU A 146 -14.79 13.67 -40.20
C LEU A 146 -13.66 13.15 -39.30
N LEU A 147 -12.49 12.85 -39.87
CA LEU A 147 -11.29 12.44 -39.13
C LEU A 147 -10.78 13.55 -38.19
N LEU A 148 -10.93 14.82 -38.55
CA LEU A 148 -10.62 15.96 -37.69
C LEU A 148 -11.65 16.18 -36.61
N GLY A 149 -12.72 15.37 -36.56
CA GLY A 149 -13.70 15.36 -35.46
C GLY A 149 -14.98 16.11 -35.72
N MET A 150 -15.21 16.57 -36.94
CA MET A 150 -16.52 17.10 -37.31
C MET A 150 -17.58 16.00 -37.36
N THR A 151 -18.79 16.37 -37.04
CA THR A 151 -19.96 15.51 -37.23
C THR A 151 -20.57 15.69 -38.61
N GLU A 152 -21.29 14.68 -39.10
CA GLU A 152 -22.01 14.77 -40.38
C GLU A 152 -22.99 15.96 -40.39
N GLY A 153 -23.63 16.26 -39.26
CA GLY A 153 -24.54 17.40 -39.13
C GLY A 153 -23.84 18.75 -39.27
N GLN A 154 -22.62 18.87 -38.72
CA GLN A 154 -21.79 20.07 -38.91
C GLN A 154 -21.32 20.19 -40.37
N LEU A 155 -20.88 19.08 -40.92
CA LEU A 155 -20.43 19.03 -42.33
C LEU A 155 -21.56 19.45 -43.28
N LYS A 156 -22.77 18.94 -43.07
CA LYS A 156 -23.93 19.33 -43.87
C LYS A 156 -24.24 20.84 -43.74
N ARG A 157 -24.20 21.40 -42.54
CA ARG A 157 -24.43 22.83 -42.31
C ARG A 157 -23.44 23.69 -43.09
N ILE A 158 -22.15 23.32 -43.05
CA ILE A 158 -21.10 24.04 -43.79
C ILE A 158 -21.33 23.96 -45.29
N THR A 159 -21.68 22.79 -45.83
CA THR A 159 -21.94 22.65 -47.27
C THR A 159 -23.19 23.40 -47.74
N ASP A 160 -24.24 23.45 -46.91
CA ASP A 160 -25.50 24.13 -47.22
C ASP A 160 -25.37 25.66 -47.05
N GLN A 161 -24.62 26.14 -46.06
CA GLN A 161 -24.48 27.57 -45.76
C GLN A 161 -23.31 28.23 -46.45
N GLY A 162 -22.34 27.46 -46.92
CA GLY A 162 -21.10 27.98 -47.52
C GLY A 162 -20.17 28.75 -46.58
N THR A 163 -20.40 28.62 -45.25
CA THR A 163 -19.61 29.30 -44.23
C THR A 163 -18.81 28.31 -43.40
N ILE A 164 -17.56 28.67 -43.08
CA ILE A 164 -16.68 27.82 -42.27
C ILE A 164 -17.02 27.99 -40.76
N ASP A 165 -16.87 26.90 -40.03
CA ASP A 165 -16.89 26.86 -38.59
C ASP A 165 -15.58 26.19 -38.08
N PRO A 166 -14.55 26.96 -37.78
CA PRO A 166 -13.23 26.43 -37.43
C PRO A 166 -13.18 25.82 -36.02
N THR A 167 -14.34 25.69 -35.35
CA THR A 167 -14.44 25.19 -34.01
C THR A 167 -14.93 23.75 -33.97
N VAL A 168 -14.18 22.89 -33.26
CA VAL A 168 -14.59 21.51 -33.03
C VAL A 168 -14.94 21.32 -31.54
N THR A 169 -16.11 20.72 -31.30
CA THR A 169 -16.55 20.35 -29.95
C THR A 169 -16.05 18.97 -29.62
N ILE A 170 -15.23 18.88 -28.57
CA ILE A 170 -14.80 17.61 -28.02
C ILE A 170 -15.85 17.13 -27.02
N VAL A 171 -16.37 15.92 -27.24
CA VAL A 171 -17.39 15.31 -26.37
C VAL A 171 -16.79 14.12 -25.62
N SER A 172 -17.31 13.84 -24.43
CA SER A 172 -16.90 12.68 -23.64
C SER A 172 -17.42 11.38 -24.25
N ALA A 173 -16.52 10.42 -24.44
CA ALA A 173 -16.90 9.04 -24.76
C ALA A 173 -17.29 8.23 -23.52
N TYR A 174 -17.06 8.75 -22.31
CA TYR A 174 -17.18 8.07 -21.04
C TYR A 174 -18.13 8.81 -20.09
N SER A 175 -18.67 8.08 -19.14
CA SER A 175 -19.42 8.64 -18.00
C SER A 175 -18.63 8.39 -16.72
N GLY A 176 -18.58 9.39 -15.82
CA GLY A 176 -17.83 9.30 -14.57
C GLY A 176 -17.50 10.68 -14.01
N ARG A 177 -16.37 10.79 -13.34
CA ARG A 177 -15.85 12.04 -12.80
C ARG A 177 -14.61 12.51 -13.55
N ALA A 178 -14.54 13.80 -13.82
CA ALA A 178 -13.40 14.43 -14.45
C ALA A 178 -12.21 14.44 -13.48
N ILE A 179 -11.06 13.95 -13.94
CA ILE A 179 -9.80 13.99 -13.20
C ILE A 179 -8.70 14.54 -14.10
N ASP A 180 -7.70 15.18 -13.49
CA ASP A 180 -6.55 15.68 -14.23
C ASP A 180 -5.72 14.51 -14.80
N PRO A 181 -5.22 14.59 -16.04
CA PRO A 181 -4.37 13.55 -16.62
C PRO A 181 -3.08 13.28 -15.85
N GLY A 182 -2.56 14.30 -15.15
CA GLY A 182 -1.37 14.23 -14.32
C GLY A 182 -1.62 13.76 -12.88
N MET A 183 -2.88 13.56 -12.49
CA MET A 183 -3.20 13.12 -11.14
C MET A 183 -2.71 11.69 -10.90
N GLU A 184 -1.96 11.50 -9.82
CA GLU A 184 -1.58 10.17 -9.37
C GLU A 184 -2.81 9.38 -8.95
N ILE A 185 -3.11 8.34 -9.69
CA ILE A 185 -4.15 7.37 -9.33
C ILE A 185 -3.45 6.28 -8.53
N PRO A 186 -3.79 6.06 -7.23
CA PRO A 186 -3.26 4.96 -6.46
C PRO A 186 -3.41 3.65 -7.24
N GLY A 187 -2.28 2.97 -7.47
CA GLY A 187 -2.28 1.76 -8.30
C GLY A 187 -1.73 1.93 -9.72
N ARG A 188 -1.42 3.15 -10.16
CA ARG A 188 -0.75 3.42 -11.44
C ARG A 188 0.65 3.97 -11.14
N THR A 189 1.67 3.27 -11.61
CA THR A 189 3.07 3.73 -11.52
C THR A 189 3.32 4.85 -12.53
N THR A 190 3.18 6.09 -12.10
CA THR A 190 3.77 7.24 -12.77
C THR A 190 4.32 8.12 -11.67
N SER A 191 5.63 8.01 -11.45
CA SER A 191 6.38 8.90 -10.59
C SER A 191 6.38 10.29 -11.19
N THR A 192 5.58 11.19 -10.65
CA THR A 192 5.78 12.62 -10.87
C THR A 192 5.31 13.36 -9.63
N SER A 193 6.25 14.10 -9.06
CA SER A 193 6.15 15.10 -7.98
C SER A 193 4.76 15.41 -7.42
N GLY A 194 4.67 15.23 -6.11
CA GLY A 194 3.55 15.56 -5.24
C GLY A 194 2.96 16.95 -5.38
N LEU A 195 2.16 17.16 -6.41
CA LEU A 195 1.27 18.31 -6.47
C LEU A 195 -0.04 17.93 -5.79
N GLN A 196 -0.36 18.64 -4.73
CA GLN A 196 -1.68 18.58 -4.09
C GLN A 196 -2.76 18.82 -5.16
N PRO A 197 -3.81 18.00 -5.23
CA PRO A 197 -4.89 18.22 -6.18
C PRO A 197 -5.59 19.53 -5.86
N THR A 198 -5.31 20.57 -6.62
CA THR A 198 -6.14 21.77 -6.62
C THR A 198 -7.48 21.45 -7.25
N ALA A 199 -8.57 22.03 -6.74
CA ALA A 199 -9.92 21.78 -7.24
C ALA A 199 -10.14 22.21 -8.71
N ALA A 200 -9.22 22.95 -9.29
CA ALA A 200 -9.22 23.40 -10.69
C ALA A 200 -8.47 22.42 -11.58
N LEU A 201 -9.00 22.16 -12.77
CA LEU A 201 -8.27 21.47 -13.82
C LEU A 201 -7.07 22.30 -14.27
N ALA A 202 -5.97 21.61 -14.62
CA ALA A 202 -4.78 22.27 -15.19
C ALA A 202 -5.09 23.01 -16.50
N LEU A 203 -6.03 22.48 -17.29
CA LEU A 203 -6.45 23.01 -18.57
C LEU A 203 -7.35 24.23 -18.43
N LYS A 204 -7.05 25.31 -19.19
CA LYS A 204 -7.77 26.59 -19.14
C LYS A 204 -8.24 27.04 -20.52
N GLU A 205 -9.27 27.88 -20.52
CA GLU A 205 -9.66 28.61 -21.73
C GLU A 205 -8.51 29.53 -22.17
N GLY A 206 -8.20 29.47 -23.47
CA GLY A 206 -7.06 30.19 -24.03
C GLY A 206 -5.80 29.37 -24.22
N ASP A 207 -5.69 28.21 -23.57
CA ASP A 207 -4.54 27.32 -23.73
C ASP A 207 -4.49 26.74 -25.15
N TYR A 208 -3.26 26.55 -25.64
CA TYR A 208 -3.03 25.85 -26.90
C TYR A 208 -2.77 24.36 -26.65
N VAL A 209 -3.49 23.51 -27.37
CA VAL A 209 -3.37 22.05 -27.26
C VAL A 209 -2.90 21.44 -28.60
N ALA A 210 -2.02 20.48 -28.51
CA ALA A 210 -1.57 19.70 -29.66
C ALA A 210 -2.54 18.54 -29.93
N LYS A 211 -2.63 18.12 -31.18
CA LYS A 211 -3.36 16.90 -31.56
C LYS A 211 -2.81 15.69 -30.80
N GLY A 212 -3.70 14.91 -30.20
CA GLY A 212 -3.34 13.75 -29.36
C GLY A 212 -3.07 14.09 -27.91
N ALA A 213 -2.98 15.36 -27.51
CA ALA A 213 -2.83 15.77 -26.12
C ALA A 213 -4.06 15.34 -25.32
N THR A 214 -3.83 14.79 -24.13
CA THR A 214 -4.91 14.44 -23.19
C THR A 214 -5.42 15.69 -22.52
N LEU A 215 -6.70 16.00 -22.71
CA LEU A 215 -7.37 17.15 -22.11
C LEU A 215 -7.75 16.88 -20.67
N MET A 216 -8.35 15.73 -20.43
CA MET A 216 -8.72 15.23 -19.10
C MET A 216 -8.93 13.73 -19.12
N SER A 217 -8.98 13.13 -17.96
CA SER A 217 -9.38 11.73 -17.81
C SER A 217 -10.76 11.66 -17.11
N ILE A 218 -11.53 10.63 -17.44
CA ILE A 218 -12.83 10.38 -16.82
C ILE A 218 -12.75 9.04 -16.12
N ALA A 219 -12.92 9.04 -14.81
CA ALA A 219 -12.93 7.84 -13.97
C ALA A 219 -14.38 7.45 -13.64
N ASP A 220 -14.75 6.21 -13.89
CA ASP A 220 -16.06 5.69 -13.50
C ASP A 220 -16.06 5.43 -11.98
N ASP A 221 -16.81 6.26 -11.22
CA ASP A 221 -16.90 6.17 -9.76
C ASP A 221 -17.78 5.03 -9.25
N ARG A 222 -18.47 4.32 -10.16
CA ARG A 222 -19.25 3.12 -9.84
C ARG A 222 -18.37 1.88 -9.70
N LYS A 223 -17.17 1.89 -10.28
CA LYS A 223 -16.22 0.79 -10.24
C LYS A 223 -14.94 1.26 -9.59
N ILE A 224 -14.68 0.71 -8.42
CA ILE A 224 -13.49 1.04 -7.63
C ILE A 224 -12.75 -0.23 -7.22
N TRP A 225 -11.53 -0.07 -6.80
CA TRP A 225 -10.76 -1.11 -6.16
C TRP A 225 -10.55 -0.80 -4.68
N ALA A 226 -10.57 -1.82 -3.84
CA ALA A 226 -9.86 -1.75 -2.58
C ALA A 226 -8.46 -2.32 -2.80
N LEU A 227 -7.45 -1.49 -2.58
CA LEU A 227 -6.03 -1.86 -2.59
C LEU A 227 -5.65 -2.27 -1.19
N ILE A 228 -5.57 -3.57 -0.95
CA ILE A 228 -5.31 -4.14 0.37
C ILE A 228 -3.83 -4.50 0.47
N LYS A 229 -3.18 -4.02 1.54
CA LYS A 229 -1.77 -4.28 1.83
C LYS A 229 -1.62 -5.64 2.51
N ILE A 230 -0.82 -6.51 1.92
CA ILE A 230 -0.53 -7.85 2.44
C ILE A 230 0.93 -7.85 2.91
N PRO A 231 1.19 -8.01 4.22
CA PRO A 231 2.55 -8.17 4.73
C PRO A 231 3.24 -9.42 4.12
N PRO A 232 4.57 -9.41 3.90
CA PRO A 232 5.29 -10.54 3.31
C PRO A 232 5.07 -11.87 4.06
N ALA A 233 5.00 -11.82 5.39
CA ALA A 233 4.73 -12.99 6.23
C ALA A 233 3.35 -13.63 6.02
N GLN A 234 2.44 -12.96 5.28
CA GLN A 234 1.10 -13.42 4.98
C GLN A 234 0.86 -13.62 3.48
N SER A 235 1.89 -13.41 2.65
CA SER A 235 1.80 -13.47 1.20
C SER A 235 1.36 -14.85 0.68
N ASP A 236 1.85 -15.91 1.33
CA ASP A 236 1.58 -17.28 0.91
C ASP A 236 0.20 -17.79 1.36
N VAL A 237 -0.47 -17.01 2.22
CA VAL A 237 -1.76 -17.41 2.81
C VAL A 237 -2.93 -16.98 1.93
N LEU A 238 -2.78 -15.87 1.21
CA LEU A 238 -3.84 -15.29 0.38
C LEU A 238 -3.56 -15.53 -1.10
N ALA A 239 -4.61 -15.84 -1.82
CA ALA A 239 -4.56 -16.07 -3.26
C ALA A 239 -5.67 -15.27 -3.98
N SER A 240 -5.47 -15.08 -5.28
CA SER A 240 -6.54 -14.57 -6.15
C SER A 240 -7.76 -15.50 -6.09
N GLY A 241 -8.95 -14.89 -5.97
CA GLY A 241 -10.22 -15.61 -5.78
C GLY A 241 -10.65 -15.81 -4.33
N ASP A 242 -9.76 -15.63 -3.36
CA ASP A 242 -10.12 -15.74 -1.93
C ASP A 242 -11.15 -14.71 -1.52
N SER A 243 -12.04 -15.10 -0.61
CA SER A 243 -13.08 -14.22 -0.07
C SER A 243 -12.50 -13.30 1.00
N ILE A 244 -12.79 -12.02 0.88
CA ILE A 244 -12.37 -10.98 1.80
C ILE A 244 -13.57 -10.10 2.17
N THR A 245 -13.64 -9.67 3.42
CA THR A 245 -14.64 -8.75 3.92
C THR A 245 -13.98 -7.40 4.13
N ILE A 246 -14.47 -6.37 3.47
CA ILE A 246 -13.99 -4.99 3.57
C ILE A 246 -14.94 -4.22 4.45
N VAL A 247 -14.39 -3.54 5.45
CA VAL A 247 -15.13 -2.72 6.42
C VAL A 247 -14.64 -1.29 6.29
N THR A 248 -15.59 -0.38 6.07
CA THR A 248 -15.30 1.05 6.05
C THR A 248 -15.22 1.61 7.48
N PRO A 249 -14.38 2.63 7.74
CA PRO A 249 -14.32 3.26 9.07
C PRO A 249 -15.67 3.85 9.47
N ALA A 250 -15.83 4.02 10.78
CA ALA A 250 -17.06 4.39 11.45
C ALA A 250 -17.79 5.59 10.84
N GLY A 251 -19.12 5.47 10.78
CA GLY A 251 -20.07 6.45 10.26
C GLY A 251 -21.01 5.83 9.23
N SER A 252 -20.52 5.07 8.29
CA SER A 252 -21.33 4.32 7.33
C SER A 252 -21.46 2.83 7.68
N GLY A 253 -20.53 2.27 8.47
CA GLY A 253 -20.57 0.88 8.97
C GLY A 253 -20.73 -0.19 7.87
N HIS A 254 -20.39 0.14 6.62
CA HIS A 254 -20.60 -0.79 5.51
C HIS A 254 -19.57 -1.93 5.58
N SER A 255 -20.09 -3.14 5.61
CA SER A 255 -19.31 -4.36 5.45
C SER A 255 -19.62 -4.98 4.11
N VAL A 256 -18.64 -5.05 3.23
CA VAL A 256 -18.78 -5.55 1.87
C VAL A 256 -17.96 -6.82 1.72
N ARG A 257 -18.63 -7.92 1.38
CA ARG A 257 -17.94 -9.16 1.03
C ARG A 257 -17.57 -9.13 -0.45
N ALA A 258 -16.29 -9.35 -0.73
CA ALA A 258 -15.75 -9.34 -2.08
C ALA A 258 -14.75 -10.49 -2.27
N ARG A 259 -14.15 -10.58 -3.46
CA ARG A 259 -13.09 -11.54 -3.75
C ARG A 259 -11.85 -10.81 -4.22
N ILE A 260 -10.69 -11.34 -3.84
CA ILE A 260 -9.40 -10.84 -4.33
C ILE A 260 -9.35 -11.08 -5.85
N GLY A 261 -9.26 -10.02 -6.62
CA GLY A 261 -9.17 -10.10 -8.08
C GLY A 261 -7.78 -10.49 -8.53
N SER A 262 -6.76 -9.86 -7.96
CA SER A 262 -5.35 -10.15 -8.23
C SER A 262 -4.47 -9.66 -7.09
N ILE A 263 -3.31 -10.27 -6.93
CA ILE A 263 -2.23 -9.81 -6.05
C ILE A 263 -1.08 -9.37 -6.96
N GLU A 264 -0.56 -8.16 -6.73
CA GLU A 264 0.57 -7.65 -7.50
C GLU A 264 1.84 -8.44 -7.14
N PRO A 265 2.57 -9.01 -8.13
CA PRO A 265 3.74 -9.85 -7.87
C PRO A 265 5.02 -9.05 -7.66
N PHE A 266 4.92 -7.79 -7.21
CA PHE A 266 6.06 -6.91 -6.98
C PHE A 266 5.79 -5.99 -5.79
N PHE A 267 6.86 -5.56 -5.14
CA PHE A 267 6.82 -4.52 -4.12
C PHE A 267 6.96 -3.15 -4.78
N ARG A 268 6.20 -2.18 -4.30
CA ARG A 268 6.34 -0.79 -4.75
C ARG A 268 7.51 -0.13 -4.04
N GLU A 269 8.08 0.86 -4.66
CA GLU A 269 9.16 1.64 -4.07
C GLU A 269 8.71 2.25 -2.72
N GLY A 270 9.51 2.02 -1.68
CA GLY A 270 9.17 2.44 -0.31
C GLY A 270 8.11 1.61 0.40
N GLU A 271 7.57 0.56 -0.22
CA GLU A 271 6.56 -0.32 0.38
C GLU A 271 7.08 -1.76 0.50
N TRP A 272 6.96 -2.32 1.70
CA TRP A 272 7.34 -3.70 1.99
C TRP A 272 6.15 -4.68 1.95
N ASN A 273 4.99 -4.22 1.46
CA ASN A 273 3.77 -5.02 1.39
C ASN A 273 3.41 -5.32 -0.05
N LEU A 274 2.90 -6.51 -0.32
CA LEU A 274 2.22 -6.81 -1.57
C LEU A 274 0.87 -6.09 -1.59
N THR A 275 0.35 -5.81 -2.77
CA THR A 275 -0.95 -5.16 -2.91
C THR A 275 -1.95 -6.11 -3.56
N ALA A 276 -3.02 -6.44 -2.84
CA ALA A 276 -4.16 -7.14 -3.43
C ALA A 276 -5.17 -6.12 -3.98
N ARG A 277 -5.62 -6.36 -5.21
CA ARG A 277 -6.69 -5.60 -5.86
C ARG A 277 -8.01 -6.33 -5.69
N VAL A 278 -8.93 -5.70 -5.00
CA VAL A 278 -10.27 -6.22 -4.75
C VAL A 278 -11.29 -5.34 -5.48
N PRO A 279 -11.91 -5.82 -6.58
CA PRO A 279 -12.92 -5.04 -7.29
C PRO A 279 -14.18 -4.90 -6.45
N LEU A 280 -14.71 -3.67 -6.41
CA LEU A 280 -15.93 -3.31 -5.70
C LEU A 280 -16.91 -2.59 -6.62
N ASP A 281 -18.19 -2.95 -6.51
CA ASP A 281 -19.27 -2.18 -7.08
C ASP A 281 -19.68 -1.07 -6.10
N ASN A 282 -19.37 0.16 -6.48
CA ASN A 282 -19.63 1.35 -5.70
C ASN A 282 -20.92 2.08 -6.10
N SER A 283 -21.68 1.54 -7.04
CA SER A 283 -22.88 2.21 -7.58
C SER A 283 -23.94 2.52 -6.53
N THR A 284 -24.07 1.67 -5.52
CA THR A 284 -24.99 1.81 -4.39
C THR A 284 -24.33 2.31 -3.11
N LEU A 285 -23.02 2.11 -2.97
CA LEU A 285 -22.30 2.44 -1.75
C LEU A 285 -21.88 3.91 -1.66
N GLY A 286 -21.56 4.52 -2.80
CA GLY A 286 -21.15 5.91 -2.88
C GLY A 286 -19.88 6.24 -2.09
N LEU A 287 -18.99 5.25 -1.90
CA LEU A 287 -17.78 5.42 -1.10
C LEU A 287 -16.77 6.31 -1.82
N PRO A 288 -16.16 7.27 -1.13
CA PRO A 288 -15.14 8.13 -1.73
C PRO A 288 -13.82 7.37 -1.97
N VAL A 289 -13.22 7.63 -3.12
CA VAL A 289 -11.86 7.15 -3.42
C VAL A 289 -10.85 7.84 -2.52
N GLY A 290 -9.81 7.11 -2.11
CA GLY A 290 -8.84 7.56 -1.10
C GLY A 290 -9.25 7.22 0.34
N MET A 291 -10.48 6.71 0.57
CA MET A 291 -10.91 6.29 1.91
C MET A 291 -10.07 5.10 2.39
N PRO A 292 -9.50 5.17 3.61
CA PRO A 292 -8.89 4.01 4.24
C PRO A 292 -9.96 2.96 4.58
N VAL A 293 -9.62 1.69 4.45
CA VAL A 293 -10.51 0.57 4.76
C VAL A 293 -9.76 -0.51 5.53
N HIS A 294 -10.49 -1.23 6.37
CA HIS A 294 -10.01 -2.46 6.98
C HIS A 294 -10.56 -3.64 6.20
N ALA A 295 -9.76 -4.69 6.11
CA ALA A 295 -10.17 -5.90 5.43
C ALA A 295 -9.88 -7.10 6.32
N SER A 296 -10.80 -8.06 6.35
CA SER A 296 -10.60 -9.32 7.04
C SER A 296 -10.78 -10.49 6.09
N ALA A 297 -9.82 -11.40 6.11
CA ALA A 297 -9.89 -12.66 5.37
C ALA A 297 -9.76 -13.83 6.34
N LYS A 298 -10.53 -14.89 6.10
CA LYS A 298 -10.43 -16.13 6.86
C LYS A 298 -9.79 -17.20 5.98
N ARG A 299 -8.74 -17.83 6.50
CA ARG A 299 -8.05 -18.93 5.81
C ARG A 299 -7.93 -20.14 6.72
N LYS A 300 -8.21 -21.31 6.19
CA LYS A 300 -7.92 -22.59 6.84
C LYS A 300 -6.48 -22.98 6.51
N VAL A 301 -5.64 -23.08 7.52
CA VAL A 301 -4.30 -23.65 7.42
C VAL A 301 -4.39 -25.08 7.92
N LYS A 302 -4.13 -26.04 7.03
CA LYS A 302 -4.25 -27.47 7.31
C LYS A 302 -2.90 -28.03 7.71
N ASP A 303 -2.96 -29.10 8.53
CA ASP A 303 -1.80 -29.93 8.88
C ASP A 303 -0.60 -29.10 9.38
N ALA A 304 -0.85 -28.22 10.32
CA ALA A 304 0.14 -27.28 10.85
C ALA A 304 0.21 -27.37 12.38
N ASP A 305 1.38 -27.00 12.91
CA ASP A 305 1.66 -26.95 14.33
C ASP A 305 1.44 -25.53 14.86
N TRP A 306 0.77 -25.41 15.99
CA TRP A 306 0.32 -24.16 16.55
C TRP A 306 0.74 -23.98 18.00
N LEU A 307 1.16 -22.75 18.34
CA LEU A 307 1.34 -22.30 19.71
C LEU A 307 0.49 -21.05 19.97
N PRO A 308 0.11 -20.81 21.24
CA PRO A 308 -0.42 -19.51 21.64
C PRO A 308 0.57 -18.39 21.32
N ARG A 309 0.08 -17.25 20.85
CA ARG A 309 0.92 -16.08 20.53
C ARG A 309 1.76 -15.62 21.71
N SER A 310 1.23 -15.75 22.93
CA SER A 310 1.92 -15.41 24.18
C SER A 310 3.15 -16.28 24.46
N ALA A 311 3.21 -17.49 23.91
CA ALA A 311 4.35 -18.41 24.11
C ALA A 311 5.56 -18.05 23.23
N VAL A 312 5.37 -17.27 22.15
CA VAL A 312 6.42 -16.88 21.22
C VAL A 312 6.80 -15.43 21.46
N VAL A 313 8.08 -15.19 21.71
CA VAL A 313 8.65 -13.88 21.99
C VAL A 313 9.51 -13.44 20.82
N SER A 314 9.41 -12.16 20.45
CA SER A 314 10.22 -11.57 19.39
C SER A 314 11.43 -10.87 20.01
N LEU A 315 12.63 -11.33 19.68
CA LEU A 315 13.92 -10.73 20.07
C LEU A 315 14.57 -10.13 18.82
N GLY A 316 14.22 -8.90 18.50
CA GLY A 316 14.68 -8.26 17.27
C GLY A 316 14.19 -9.01 16.03
N THR A 317 15.09 -9.64 15.29
CA THR A 317 14.79 -10.42 14.07
C THR A 317 14.46 -11.88 14.37
N GLU A 318 14.77 -12.39 15.57
CA GLU A 318 14.57 -13.78 15.93
C GLU A 318 13.27 -13.98 16.73
N GLN A 319 12.70 -15.16 16.57
CA GLN A 319 11.54 -15.61 17.33
C GLN A 319 12.01 -16.71 18.28
N VAL A 320 11.68 -16.56 19.56
CA VAL A 320 12.17 -17.44 20.63
C VAL A 320 11.01 -17.96 21.41
N VAL A 321 11.08 -19.22 21.83
CA VAL A 321 10.23 -19.85 22.84
C VAL A 321 11.06 -20.35 24.00
N PHE A 322 10.47 -20.48 25.14
CA PHE A 322 11.12 -20.99 26.34
C PHE A 322 10.66 -22.44 26.57
N VAL A 323 11.54 -23.41 26.25
CA VAL A 323 11.27 -24.83 26.39
C VAL A 323 11.51 -25.24 27.83
N ALA A 324 10.59 -26.00 28.43
CA ALA A 324 10.72 -26.52 29.77
C ALA A 324 11.84 -27.57 29.84
N ALA A 325 12.75 -27.42 30.80
CA ALA A 325 13.83 -28.32 31.15
C ALA A 325 13.75 -28.68 32.65
N ASP A 326 14.58 -29.64 33.09
CA ASP A 326 14.53 -30.16 34.49
C ASP A 326 14.71 -29.08 35.55
N ALA A 327 15.46 -28.04 35.26
CA ALA A 327 15.80 -26.93 36.17
C ALA A 327 15.21 -25.57 35.77
N GLY A 328 14.19 -25.52 34.94
CA GLY A 328 13.59 -24.27 34.51
C GLY A 328 13.27 -24.22 33.02
N PHE A 329 13.53 -23.11 32.34
CA PHE A 329 13.24 -22.91 30.93
C PHE A 329 14.50 -22.56 30.16
N THR A 330 14.65 -23.10 28.96
CA THR A 330 15.75 -22.78 28.02
C THR A 330 15.19 -22.03 26.82
N ALA A 331 15.78 -20.90 26.49
CA ALA A 331 15.43 -20.15 25.30
C ALA A 331 15.89 -20.89 24.04
N ARG A 332 14.98 -21.03 23.07
CA ARG A 332 15.26 -21.69 21.79
C ARG A 332 14.66 -20.90 20.65
N SER A 333 15.47 -20.65 19.62
CA SER A 333 15.01 -20.02 18.39
C SER A 333 14.05 -20.93 17.62
N VAL A 334 12.96 -20.34 17.09
CA VAL A 334 11.92 -21.05 16.34
C VAL A 334 11.62 -20.35 15.04
N GLN A 335 11.31 -21.16 14.04
CA GLN A 335 10.80 -20.66 12.77
C GLN A 335 9.28 -20.58 12.84
N VAL A 336 8.74 -19.39 12.63
CA VAL A 336 7.31 -19.16 12.66
C VAL A 336 6.77 -18.85 11.27
N GLY A 337 5.55 -19.30 11.03
CA GLY A 337 4.79 -19.00 9.82
C GLY A 337 3.71 -17.96 10.08
N VAL A 338 2.50 -18.30 9.70
CA VAL A 338 1.35 -17.40 9.79
C VAL A 338 0.97 -17.12 11.24
N ARG A 339 0.60 -15.87 11.50
CA ARG A 339 0.14 -15.39 12.82
C ARG A 339 -1.32 -14.98 12.75
N SER A 340 -2.08 -15.37 13.74
CA SER A 340 -3.42 -14.84 14.02
C SER A 340 -3.42 -14.03 15.32
N ASP A 341 -4.57 -13.53 15.73
CA ASP A 341 -4.70 -12.78 16.97
C ASP A 341 -4.29 -13.60 18.22
N SER A 342 -4.55 -14.92 18.20
CA SER A 342 -4.34 -15.81 19.35
C SER A 342 -3.27 -16.88 19.15
N LEU A 343 -2.99 -17.27 17.90
CA LEU A 343 -2.13 -18.41 17.54
C LEU A 343 -1.00 -18.00 16.59
N VAL A 344 0.10 -18.73 16.69
CA VAL A 344 1.25 -18.62 15.77
C VAL A 344 1.54 -20.02 15.23
N GLN A 345 1.68 -20.13 13.92
CA GLN A 345 2.14 -21.34 13.26
C GLN A 345 3.64 -21.51 13.52
N VAL A 346 4.03 -22.72 13.93
CA VAL A 346 5.44 -23.12 14.09
C VAL A 346 5.83 -23.98 12.91
N LEU A 347 6.87 -23.56 12.20
CA LEU A 347 7.42 -24.29 11.05
C LEU A 347 8.58 -25.21 11.43
N GLY A 348 9.22 -24.93 12.57
CA GLY A 348 10.33 -25.72 13.08
C GLY A 348 10.97 -25.13 14.34
N GLY A 349 11.91 -25.86 14.94
CA GLY A 349 12.63 -25.46 16.15
C GLY A 349 12.14 -26.12 17.44
N ILE A 350 10.94 -26.76 17.44
CA ILE A 350 10.37 -27.46 18.58
C ILE A 350 9.92 -28.86 18.16
N LYS A 351 10.07 -29.83 19.04
CA LYS A 351 9.55 -31.18 18.83
C LYS A 351 8.11 -31.30 19.40
N PRO A 352 7.26 -32.14 18.82
CA PRO A 352 5.84 -32.22 19.21
C PRO A 352 5.59 -32.53 20.71
N ALA A 353 6.50 -33.23 21.36
CA ALA A 353 6.37 -33.62 22.78
C ALA A 353 7.01 -32.60 23.76
N GLU A 354 7.63 -31.53 23.26
CA GLU A 354 8.26 -30.52 24.11
C GLU A 354 7.22 -29.55 24.63
N ARG A 355 7.35 -29.20 25.90
CA ARG A 355 6.50 -28.23 26.57
C ARG A 355 7.19 -26.88 26.59
N VAL A 356 6.46 -25.83 26.25
CA VAL A 356 6.97 -24.45 26.24
C VAL A 356 6.17 -23.60 27.23
N ALA A 357 6.77 -22.53 27.75
CA ALA A 357 6.08 -21.59 28.61
C ALA A 357 4.88 -20.97 27.86
N ALA A 358 3.71 -20.97 28.48
CA ALA A 358 2.48 -20.43 27.88
C ALA A 358 2.57 -18.92 27.66
N ASN A 359 3.40 -18.22 28.45
CA ASN A 359 3.70 -16.81 28.30
C ASN A 359 5.22 -16.58 28.44
N GLY A 360 5.87 -16.39 27.31
CA GLY A 360 7.32 -16.18 27.26
C GLY A 360 7.77 -14.79 27.73
N GLN A 361 6.88 -13.79 27.75
CA GLN A 361 7.25 -12.43 28.15
C GLN A 361 7.72 -12.36 29.61
N PHE A 362 7.14 -13.15 30.51
CA PHE A 362 7.56 -13.20 31.90
C PHE A 362 9.00 -13.66 32.11
N LEU A 363 9.56 -14.36 31.12
CA LEU A 363 10.91 -14.90 31.18
C LEU A 363 11.95 -13.94 30.56
N MET A 364 11.53 -12.88 29.90
CA MET A 364 12.44 -11.90 29.29
C MET A 364 13.11 -10.96 30.32
N ASP A 365 12.41 -10.62 31.38
CA ASP A 365 12.91 -9.66 32.39
C ASP A 365 13.94 -10.27 33.33
N SER A 366 14.16 -11.58 33.25
CA SER A 366 15.12 -12.31 34.03
C SER A 366 16.44 -12.41 33.25
N GLU A 367 17.36 -11.49 33.45
CA GLU A 367 18.68 -11.41 32.78
C GLU A 367 19.54 -12.70 32.92
N SER A 368 19.16 -13.60 33.83
CA SER A 368 19.88 -14.86 34.12
C SER A 368 19.60 -16.02 33.16
N PHE A 369 18.67 -15.90 32.20
CA PHE A 369 18.19 -17.02 31.38
C PHE A 369 18.56 -16.96 29.91
N ILE A 370 19.24 -15.92 29.45
CA ILE A 370 19.70 -15.84 28.05
C ILE A 370 21.03 -16.59 27.90
N GLN A 371 21.01 -17.90 28.00
CA GLN A 371 22.02 -18.75 27.41
C GLN A 371 21.50 -19.25 26.07
N THR A 372 21.82 -18.54 25.01
CA THR A 372 21.66 -19.05 23.65
C THR A 372 22.68 -20.15 23.44
N THR A 373 22.23 -21.37 23.39
CA THR A 373 23.07 -22.48 22.88
C THR A 373 23.08 -22.37 21.34
N PRO A 374 24.26 -22.36 20.70
CA PRO A 374 24.41 -22.21 19.26
C PRO A 374 23.85 -23.39 18.47
#